data_7f0591bbffbeb37f2137db597e4f582a
#
_entry.id   7f0591bbffbeb37f2137db597e4f582a
#
_cell.length_a   1.000
_cell.length_b   1.000
_cell.length_c   1.000
_cell.angle_alpha   90.00
_cell.angle_beta   90.00
_cell.angle_gamma   90.00
#
_symmetry.space_group_name_H-M   'P 1'
#
loop_
_entity.id
_entity.type
_entity.pdbx_description
1 polymer ?
#
loop_
_entity_poly.entity_id
_entity_poly.type
_entity_poly.pdbx_seq_one_letter_code
_entity_poly.pdbx_strand_id
1 'polypeptide(L)'
;LRPGSRMGVTGDLLGDKLPEGIEGLHFHTLCESTSYDLERTLAEVERRFGRFLPHVKWLNMGGGHLMTRKGYDVEHLIALLKGFKERYPNLELIMEPGSAFAWQTGFLLTTVVDIVENHGIKTAIIDASFTCHMPDCLEMPYKPAIRFATDAVEGKPTYRIGGNSCLSGDYMGDWSFDKPLEIGDKLIFEDMIHYTIVKTNMFNGIPHPSLALWSKDDQLVMYRTFGYEDYKNRMD
;
A
#
# COMPACT_ATOMS: atom_id res chain seq x y z
N LEU A 1 11.77 -1.87 16.71
CA LEU A 1 11.64 -0.44 16.42
C LEU A 1 13.01 0.15 16.13
N ARG A 2 13.10 1.07 15.17
CA ARG A 2 14.34 1.84 14.94
C ARG A 2 14.56 2.78 16.13
N PRO A 3 15.81 3.04 16.52
CA PRO A 3 16.09 4.07 17.53
C PRO A 3 15.43 5.40 17.14
N GLY A 4 14.80 6.07 18.10
CA GLY A 4 14.07 7.32 17.88
C GLY A 4 12.64 7.16 17.29
N SER A 5 12.13 5.92 17.09
CA SER A 5 10.76 5.72 16.67
C SER A 5 9.80 6.29 17.73
N ARG A 6 8.80 7.05 17.26
CA ARG A 6 7.69 7.55 18.09
C ARG A 6 6.61 6.49 18.37
N MET A 7 6.72 5.31 17.72
CA MET A 7 5.70 4.28 17.76
C MET A 7 6.06 3.20 18.78
N GLY A 8 5.10 2.89 19.66
CA GLY A 8 5.18 1.78 20.60
C GLY A 8 6.15 1.99 21.77
N VAL A 9 6.16 1.01 22.66
CA VAL A 9 7.01 0.95 23.85
C VAL A 9 7.93 -0.26 23.72
N THR A 10 9.22 -0.08 24.00
CA THR A 10 10.18 -1.20 24.00
C THR A 10 10.10 -1.99 25.32
N GLY A 11 10.43 -3.28 25.27
CA GLY A 11 10.28 -4.16 26.43
C GLY A 11 11.14 -3.79 27.63
N ASP A 12 12.24 -3.08 27.41
CA ASP A 12 13.13 -2.57 28.46
C ASP A 12 12.54 -1.38 29.24
N LEU A 13 11.59 -0.67 28.64
CA LEU A 13 10.86 0.42 29.29
C LEU A 13 9.63 -0.05 30.08
N LEU A 14 9.24 -1.31 29.93
CA LEU A 14 8.18 -1.93 30.71
C LEU A 14 8.78 -2.64 31.93
N GLY A 15 8.24 -2.39 33.11
CA GLY A 15 8.61 -3.11 34.32
C GLY A 15 8.19 -4.59 34.28
N ASP A 16 8.17 -5.25 35.43
CA ASP A 16 7.78 -6.66 35.54
C ASP A 16 6.28 -6.89 35.33
N LYS A 17 5.47 -5.84 35.45
CA LYS A 17 4.01 -5.87 35.27
C LYS A 17 3.56 -4.78 34.31
N LEU A 18 2.53 -5.09 33.54
CA LEU A 18 1.86 -4.07 32.71
C LEU A 18 1.13 -3.06 33.62
N PRO A 19 1.00 -1.80 33.18
CA PRO A 19 0.16 -0.82 33.85
C PRO A 19 -1.27 -1.32 34.03
N GLU A 20 -1.93 -0.87 35.10
CA GLU A 20 -3.33 -1.17 35.36
C GLU A 20 -4.23 -0.73 34.17
N GLY A 21 -5.20 -1.58 33.81
CA GLY A 21 -6.11 -1.34 32.69
C GLY A 21 -5.60 -1.83 31.32
N ILE A 22 -4.35 -2.30 31.23
CA ILE A 22 -3.86 -2.91 29.99
C ILE A 22 -4.30 -4.36 29.91
N GLU A 23 -5.16 -4.68 28.95
CA GLU A 23 -5.75 -5.99 28.77
C GLU A 23 -5.13 -6.83 27.65
N GLY A 24 -4.31 -6.23 26.79
CA GLY A 24 -3.70 -6.91 25.66
C GLY A 24 -2.43 -6.23 25.16
N LEU A 25 -1.76 -6.88 24.23
CA LEU A 25 -0.59 -6.36 23.54
C LEU A 25 -0.89 -6.24 22.04
N HIS A 26 -0.31 -5.24 21.43
CA HIS A 26 -0.39 -5.00 19.99
C HIS A 26 0.98 -4.70 19.40
N PHE A 27 1.30 -5.32 18.29
CA PHE A 27 2.41 -4.90 17.44
C PHE A 27 1.96 -4.76 15.98
N HIS A 28 2.48 -3.75 15.30
CA HIS A 28 2.29 -3.55 13.86
C HIS A 28 3.67 -3.22 13.26
N THR A 29 4.45 -4.25 12.97
CA THR A 29 5.87 -4.14 12.61
C THR A 29 6.19 -4.72 11.24
N LEU A 30 5.20 -5.29 10.58
CA LEU A 30 5.30 -5.96 9.29
C LEU A 30 4.62 -5.14 8.20
N CYS A 31 5.12 -5.26 6.97
CA CYS A 31 4.55 -4.66 5.78
C CYS A 31 4.86 -5.59 4.60
N GLU A 32 3.84 -5.96 3.82
CA GLU A 32 3.94 -6.90 2.69
C GLU A 32 4.71 -8.19 2.98
N SER A 33 4.48 -8.72 4.16
CA SER A 33 5.29 -9.78 4.76
C SER A 33 4.79 -11.18 4.43
N THR A 34 5.67 -12.14 4.67
CA THR A 34 5.40 -13.57 4.60
C THR A 34 5.06 -14.13 5.98
N SER A 35 4.56 -15.38 6.03
CA SER A 35 4.36 -16.14 7.27
C SER A 35 5.66 -16.36 8.05
N TYR A 36 6.79 -16.48 7.36
CA TYR A 36 8.12 -16.62 7.97
C TYR A 36 8.61 -15.33 8.65
N ASP A 37 8.19 -14.17 8.13
CA ASP A 37 8.45 -12.87 8.80
C ASP A 37 7.68 -12.78 10.11
N LEU A 38 6.43 -13.27 10.12
CA LEU A 38 5.63 -13.35 11.33
C LEU A 38 6.24 -14.30 12.34
N GLU A 39 6.73 -15.48 11.91
CA GLU A 39 7.40 -16.44 12.77
C GLU A 39 8.58 -15.80 13.52
N ARG A 40 9.47 -15.11 12.77
CA ARG A 40 10.59 -14.39 13.38
C ARG A 40 10.14 -13.30 14.35
N THR A 41 9.07 -12.59 13.99
CA THR A 41 8.51 -11.54 14.84
C THR A 41 7.91 -12.11 16.12
N LEU A 42 7.18 -13.22 16.05
CA LEU A 42 6.61 -13.88 17.23
C LEU A 42 7.71 -14.42 18.17
N ALA A 43 8.79 -14.95 17.63
CA ALA A 43 9.93 -15.35 18.45
C ALA A 43 10.52 -14.16 19.24
N GLU A 44 10.62 -12.99 18.64
CA GLU A 44 11.05 -11.76 19.32
C GLU A 44 10.00 -11.25 20.34
N VAL A 45 8.71 -11.39 20.04
CA VAL A 45 7.64 -11.07 20.98
C VAL A 45 7.72 -11.99 22.20
N GLU A 46 7.87 -13.29 22.03
CA GLU A 46 8.02 -14.24 23.13
C GLU A 46 9.29 -13.92 23.96
N ARG A 47 10.40 -13.62 23.30
CA ARG A 47 11.67 -13.30 23.98
C ARG A 47 11.58 -12.01 24.81
N ARG A 48 10.92 -10.97 24.33
CA ARG A 48 10.89 -9.64 24.97
C ARG A 48 9.67 -9.40 25.82
N PHE A 49 8.53 -9.96 25.46
CA PHE A 49 7.22 -9.70 26.07
C PHE A 49 6.56 -10.98 26.61
N GLY A 50 7.20 -12.13 26.46
CA GLY A 50 6.65 -13.43 26.86
C GLY A 50 6.15 -13.49 28.31
N ARG A 51 6.81 -12.74 29.22
CA ARG A 51 6.39 -12.62 30.63
C ARG A 51 4.98 -12.05 30.81
N PHE A 52 4.47 -11.29 29.82
CA PHE A 52 3.15 -10.65 29.88
C PHE A 52 2.06 -11.52 29.21
N LEU A 53 2.42 -12.36 28.23
CA LEU A 53 1.45 -13.13 27.43
C LEU A 53 0.47 -13.98 28.26
N PRO A 54 0.88 -14.63 29.37
CA PRO A 54 -0.04 -15.35 30.23
C PRO A 54 -1.03 -14.45 31.01
N HIS A 55 -0.77 -13.17 31.07
CA HIS A 55 -1.51 -12.21 31.90
C HIS A 55 -2.40 -11.23 31.12
N VAL A 56 -2.39 -11.35 29.79
CA VAL A 56 -3.23 -10.53 28.91
C VAL A 56 -4.31 -11.37 28.24
N LYS A 57 -5.39 -10.74 27.80
CA LYS A 57 -6.53 -11.39 27.17
C LYS A 57 -6.29 -11.64 25.69
N TRP A 58 -5.57 -10.74 25.03
CA TRP A 58 -5.38 -10.81 23.57
C TRP A 58 -3.98 -10.33 23.15
N LEU A 59 -3.56 -10.84 21.99
CA LEU A 59 -2.40 -10.36 21.24
C LEU A 59 -2.85 -10.00 19.82
N ASN A 60 -2.76 -8.73 19.49
CA ASN A 60 -2.98 -8.24 18.14
C ASN A 60 -1.65 -8.16 17.39
N MET A 61 -1.55 -8.90 16.30
CA MET A 61 -0.34 -9.03 15.49
C MET A 61 -0.24 -7.97 14.38
N GLY A 62 -1.22 -7.04 14.33
CA GLY A 62 -1.28 -5.98 13.35
C GLY A 62 -1.53 -6.45 11.92
N GLY A 63 -1.21 -5.59 10.98
CA GLY A 63 -1.36 -5.83 9.55
C GLY A 63 -0.04 -6.17 8.86
N GLY A 64 -0.02 -6.04 7.54
CA GLY A 64 1.13 -6.32 6.68
C GLY A 64 1.25 -7.79 6.25
N HIS A 65 0.24 -8.61 6.53
CA HIS A 65 0.19 -10.04 6.20
C HIS A 65 -0.53 -10.22 4.85
N LEU A 66 0.20 -10.48 3.78
CA LEU A 66 -0.36 -10.65 2.43
C LEU A 66 -0.76 -12.09 2.13
N MET A 67 -1.62 -12.66 2.96
CA MET A 67 -2.02 -14.07 2.90
C MET A 67 -2.80 -14.45 1.63
N THR A 68 -3.30 -13.50 0.87
CA THR A 68 -3.98 -13.71 -0.41
C THR A 68 -3.05 -13.60 -1.63
N ARG A 69 -1.80 -13.13 -1.41
CA ARG A 69 -0.82 -13.00 -2.49
C ARG A 69 -0.37 -14.37 -2.99
N LYS A 70 -0.28 -14.52 -4.31
CA LYS A 70 0.25 -15.74 -4.93
C LYS A 70 1.65 -16.08 -4.37
N GLY A 71 1.81 -17.32 -3.93
CA GLY A 71 3.07 -17.81 -3.35
C GLY A 71 3.23 -17.55 -1.84
N TYR A 72 2.23 -16.96 -1.18
CA TYR A 72 2.22 -16.90 0.27
C TYR A 72 1.96 -18.28 0.86
N ASP A 73 2.74 -18.68 1.84
CA ASP A 73 2.61 -19.99 2.52
C ASP A 73 1.53 -19.90 3.62
N VAL A 74 0.28 -20.17 3.23
CA VAL A 74 -0.87 -20.13 4.14
C VAL A 74 -0.83 -21.30 5.14
N GLU A 75 -0.38 -22.49 4.72
CA GLU A 75 -0.30 -23.64 5.60
C GLU A 75 0.73 -23.43 6.73
N HIS A 76 1.86 -22.81 6.41
CA HIS A 76 2.81 -22.39 7.42
C HIS A 76 2.21 -21.36 8.39
N LEU A 77 1.46 -20.38 7.89
CA LEU A 77 0.77 -19.41 8.75
C LEU A 77 -0.19 -20.12 9.72
N ILE A 78 -1.01 -21.04 9.21
CA ILE A 78 -1.97 -21.79 10.02
C ILE A 78 -1.25 -22.61 11.10
N ALA A 79 -0.19 -23.32 10.73
CA ALA A 79 0.60 -24.12 11.67
C ALA A 79 1.24 -23.24 12.76
N LEU A 80 1.80 -22.09 12.36
CA LEU A 80 2.40 -21.12 13.26
C LEU A 80 1.41 -20.59 14.29
N LEU A 81 0.22 -20.16 13.83
CA LEU A 81 -0.83 -19.62 14.70
C LEU A 81 -1.39 -20.68 15.64
N LYS A 82 -1.61 -21.91 15.15
CA LYS A 82 -2.06 -23.04 15.99
C LYS A 82 -1.03 -23.35 17.08
N GLY A 83 0.24 -23.49 16.72
CA GLY A 83 1.30 -23.77 17.70
C GLY A 83 1.48 -22.63 18.72
N PHE A 84 1.29 -21.36 18.29
CA PHE A 84 1.30 -20.24 19.21
C PHE A 84 0.10 -20.29 20.17
N LYS A 85 -1.09 -20.61 19.67
CA LYS A 85 -2.31 -20.77 20.48
C LYS A 85 -2.23 -21.93 21.47
N GLU A 86 -1.55 -23.02 21.10
CA GLU A 86 -1.29 -24.14 22.02
C GLU A 86 -0.41 -23.75 23.22
N ARG A 87 0.61 -22.89 22.98
CA ARG A 87 1.45 -22.36 24.07
C ARG A 87 0.71 -21.35 24.96
N TYR A 88 -0.25 -20.62 24.38
CA TYR A 88 -1.02 -19.58 25.08
C TYR A 88 -2.54 -19.78 24.88
N PRO A 89 -3.13 -20.83 25.48
CA PRO A 89 -4.51 -21.26 25.17
C PRO A 89 -5.57 -20.22 25.52
N ASN A 90 -5.33 -19.36 26.49
CA ASN A 90 -6.25 -18.33 26.94
C ASN A 90 -6.13 -17.01 26.13
N LEU A 91 -5.12 -16.90 25.29
CA LEU A 91 -4.84 -15.69 24.55
C LEU A 91 -5.66 -15.64 23.27
N GLU A 92 -6.47 -14.60 23.08
CA GLU A 92 -7.12 -14.32 21.81
C GLU A 92 -6.06 -13.78 20.82
N LEU A 93 -6.04 -14.31 19.59
CA LEU A 93 -5.17 -13.86 18.53
C LEU A 93 -5.93 -13.00 17.53
N ILE A 94 -5.47 -11.79 17.28
CA ILE A 94 -6.07 -10.81 16.37
C ILE A 94 -5.05 -10.47 15.30
N MET A 95 -5.50 -10.31 14.06
CA MET A 95 -4.72 -9.82 12.93
C MET A 95 -5.52 -8.76 12.17
N GLU A 96 -4.80 -7.81 11.52
CA GLU A 96 -5.38 -6.69 10.79
C GLU A 96 -4.92 -6.66 9.31
N PRO A 97 -5.11 -7.72 8.53
CA PRO A 97 -4.60 -7.81 7.16
C PRO A 97 -5.43 -6.92 6.21
N GLY A 98 -5.06 -5.66 6.04
CA GLY A 98 -5.77 -4.71 5.16
C GLY A 98 -5.56 -5.01 3.68
N SER A 99 -4.33 -4.84 3.18
CA SER A 99 -3.99 -5.02 1.75
C SER A 99 -4.31 -6.42 1.21
N ALA A 100 -4.28 -7.45 2.05
CA ALA A 100 -4.62 -8.80 1.65
C ALA A 100 -6.06 -8.94 1.10
N PHE A 101 -7.01 -8.16 1.62
CA PHE A 101 -8.40 -8.18 1.13
C PHE A 101 -8.59 -7.47 -0.20
N ALA A 102 -7.75 -6.49 -0.50
CA ALA A 102 -7.84 -5.68 -1.71
C ALA A 102 -6.74 -5.98 -2.74
N TRP A 103 -5.92 -7.00 -2.48
CA TRP A 103 -4.79 -7.37 -3.34
C TRP A 103 -5.25 -7.66 -4.78
N GLN A 104 -4.73 -6.90 -5.74
CA GLN A 104 -5.03 -7.02 -7.18
C GLN A 104 -6.52 -6.96 -7.54
N THR A 105 -7.31 -6.20 -6.79
CA THR A 105 -8.75 -6.05 -7.05
C THR A 105 -9.12 -4.74 -7.74
N GLY A 106 -8.17 -3.85 -7.98
CA GLY A 106 -8.44 -2.58 -8.65
C GLY A 106 -7.21 -1.98 -9.30
N PHE A 107 -7.44 -0.98 -10.14
CA PHE A 107 -6.43 -0.26 -10.91
C PHE A 107 -6.80 1.21 -11.08
N LEU A 108 -5.81 2.04 -11.38
CA LEU A 108 -6.01 3.43 -11.78
C LEU A 108 -5.88 3.53 -13.30
N LEU A 109 -6.95 3.98 -13.95
CA LEU A 109 -6.96 4.33 -15.36
C LEU A 109 -6.64 5.82 -15.52
N THR A 110 -5.69 6.13 -16.39
CA THR A 110 -5.29 7.50 -16.69
C THR A 110 -5.03 7.68 -18.19
N THR A 111 -4.96 8.92 -18.63
CA THR A 111 -4.75 9.29 -20.04
C THR A 111 -3.46 10.07 -20.18
N VAL A 112 -2.68 9.80 -21.23
CA VAL A 112 -1.56 10.64 -21.64
C VAL A 112 -2.10 11.94 -22.20
N VAL A 113 -1.78 13.07 -21.57
CA VAL A 113 -2.27 14.40 -21.99
C VAL A 113 -1.21 15.21 -22.72
N ASP A 114 0.08 14.88 -22.52
CA ASP A 114 1.18 15.52 -23.25
C ASP A 114 2.40 14.61 -23.26
N ILE A 115 3.32 14.84 -24.20
CA ILE A 115 4.63 14.16 -24.28
C ILE A 115 5.69 15.22 -24.51
N VAL A 116 6.60 15.36 -23.55
CA VAL A 116 7.72 16.30 -23.63
C VAL A 116 9.04 15.56 -23.70
N GLU A 117 10.01 16.16 -24.38
CA GLU A 117 11.38 15.62 -24.43
C GLU A 117 12.35 16.66 -23.93
N ASN A 118 13.21 16.29 -22.99
CA ASN A 118 14.25 17.14 -22.46
C ASN A 118 15.52 16.31 -22.21
N HIS A 119 16.64 16.75 -22.81
CA HIS A 119 17.94 16.06 -22.72
C HIS A 119 17.87 14.56 -23.07
N GLY A 120 17.07 14.21 -24.07
CA GLY A 120 16.92 12.81 -24.52
C GLY A 120 15.98 11.96 -23.66
N ILE A 121 15.39 12.53 -22.61
CA ILE A 121 14.39 11.86 -21.77
C ILE A 121 13.01 12.27 -22.26
N LYS A 122 12.23 11.30 -22.73
CA LYS A 122 10.81 11.47 -23.05
C LYS A 122 9.98 11.28 -21.80
N THR A 123 9.14 12.25 -21.49
CA THR A 123 8.20 12.19 -20.37
C THR A 123 6.78 12.26 -20.91
N ALA A 124 5.98 11.23 -20.63
CA ALA A 124 4.55 11.25 -20.88
C ALA A 124 3.84 11.80 -19.64
N ILE A 125 3.16 12.93 -19.81
CA ILE A 125 2.36 13.57 -18.76
C ILE A 125 0.97 12.95 -18.77
N ILE A 126 0.49 12.56 -17.60
CA ILE A 126 -0.82 11.92 -17.44
C ILE A 126 -1.82 12.84 -16.74
N ASP A 127 -3.12 12.60 -16.92
CA ASP A 127 -4.21 13.30 -16.22
C ASP A 127 -4.40 12.86 -14.75
N ALA A 128 -3.39 12.21 -14.20
CA ALA A 128 -3.26 11.85 -12.79
C ALA A 128 -1.96 12.44 -12.22
N SER A 129 -1.75 12.27 -10.92
CA SER A 129 -0.56 12.75 -10.21
C SER A 129 -0.08 11.68 -9.24
N PHE A 130 1.21 11.41 -9.21
CA PHE A 130 1.80 10.54 -8.19
C PHE A 130 1.64 11.15 -6.81
N THR A 131 1.86 12.45 -6.69
CA THR A 131 1.72 13.17 -5.42
C THR A 131 0.29 13.19 -4.90
N CYS A 132 -0.69 13.36 -5.81
CA CYS A 132 -2.10 13.49 -5.42
C CYS A 132 -2.82 12.14 -5.33
N HIS A 133 -2.52 11.21 -6.23
CA HIS A 133 -3.33 10.00 -6.42
C HIS A 133 -2.59 8.71 -6.09
N MET A 134 -1.27 8.71 -6.09
CA MET A 134 -0.41 7.56 -5.79
C MET A 134 0.71 7.93 -4.81
N PRO A 135 0.41 8.60 -3.67
CA PRO A 135 1.46 9.11 -2.78
C PRO A 135 2.33 7.99 -2.19
N ASP A 136 1.81 6.78 -2.03
CA ASP A 136 2.59 5.65 -1.55
C ASP A 136 3.77 5.29 -2.48
N CYS A 137 3.64 5.52 -3.78
CA CYS A 137 4.76 5.35 -4.71
C CYS A 137 5.96 6.23 -4.36
N LEU A 138 5.72 7.40 -3.74
CA LEU A 138 6.73 8.36 -3.32
C LEU A 138 7.15 8.18 -1.86
N GLU A 139 6.18 7.91 -0.96
CA GLU A 139 6.40 7.79 0.49
C GLU A 139 7.03 6.45 0.90
N MET A 140 6.64 5.38 0.20
CA MET A 140 7.14 4.01 0.37
C MET A 140 7.85 3.55 -0.91
N PRO A 141 8.88 4.26 -1.41
CA PRO A 141 9.31 4.28 -2.80
C PRO A 141 9.21 2.93 -3.50
N TYR A 142 8.22 2.78 -4.36
CA TYR A 142 8.07 1.62 -5.23
C TYR A 142 7.56 2.08 -6.60
N LYS A 143 7.98 1.37 -7.63
CA LYS A 143 7.54 1.61 -9.01
C LYS A 143 6.31 0.75 -9.29
N PRO A 144 5.12 1.35 -9.52
CA PRO A 144 3.92 0.59 -9.81
C PRO A 144 4.02 -0.10 -11.18
N ALA A 145 3.37 -1.23 -11.32
CA ALA A 145 3.24 -1.88 -12.62
C ALA A 145 2.24 -1.12 -13.50
N ILE A 146 2.58 -0.97 -14.78
CA ILE A 146 1.65 -0.48 -15.81
C ILE A 146 1.35 -1.66 -16.73
N ARG A 147 0.06 -1.89 -16.99
CA ARG A 147 -0.40 -2.99 -17.87
C ARG A 147 0.20 -2.83 -19.26
N PHE A 148 0.76 -3.91 -19.80
CA PHE A 148 1.44 -3.96 -21.11
C PHE A 148 2.72 -3.10 -21.18
N ALA A 149 3.29 -2.69 -20.06
CA ALA A 149 4.59 -2.06 -20.01
C ALA A 149 5.58 -2.90 -19.19
N THR A 150 6.86 -2.65 -19.41
CA THR A 150 7.96 -3.32 -18.69
C THR A 150 8.87 -2.28 -18.05
N ASP A 151 9.82 -2.71 -17.25
CA ASP A 151 10.95 -1.86 -16.91
C ASP A 151 11.68 -1.40 -18.18
N ALA A 152 12.40 -0.28 -18.05
CA ALA A 152 13.13 0.30 -19.17
C ALA A 152 14.04 -0.74 -19.85
N VAL A 153 13.86 -0.95 -21.15
CA VAL A 153 14.59 -1.89 -21.97
C VAL A 153 15.20 -1.14 -23.17
N GLU A 154 16.49 -1.31 -23.39
CA GLU A 154 17.17 -0.73 -24.54
C GLU A 154 16.53 -1.16 -25.86
N GLY A 155 16.36 -0.22 -26.78
CA GLY A 155 15.75 -0.45 -28.08
C GLY A 155 14.22 -0.42 -28.12
N LYS A 156 13.55 -0.31 -26.97
CA LYS A 156 12.09 -0.09 -26.91
C LYS A 156 11.73 1.37 -26.67
N PRO A 157 10.56 1.82 -27.14
CA PRO A 157 10.01 3.12 -26.79
C PRO A 157 9.90 3.22 -25.27
N THR A 158 10.67 4.14 -24.67
CA THR A 158 10.76 4.30 -23.21
C THR A 158 10.35 5.71 -22.80
N TYR A 159 9.53 5.81 -21.80
CA TYR A 159 9.01 7.07 -21.26
C TYR A 159 9.10 7.08 -19.74
N ARG A 160 9.52 8.22 -19.23
CA ARG A 160 9.21 8.61 -17.86
C ARG A 160 7.73 8.96 -17.78
N ILE A 161 7.05 8.53 -16.72
CA ILE A 161 5.66 8.94 -16.51
C ILE A 161 5.64 10.04 -15.46
N GLY A 162 5.10 11.20 -15.86
CA GLY A 162 4.96 12.39 -15.03
C GLY A 162 3.51 12.70 -14.73
N GLY A 163 3.23 13.15 -13.52
CA GLY A 163 1.92 13.66 -13.13
C GLY A 163 1.68 15.09 -13.59
N ASN A 164 0.50 15.60 -13.34
CA ASN A 164 0.03 16.93 -13.79
C ASN A 164 0.03 17.98 -12.69
N SER A 165 0.71 17.75 -11.55
CA SER A 165 0.89 18.77 -10.52
C SER A 165 2.05 19.71 -10.84
N CYS A 166 2.16 20.84 -10.11
CA CYS A 166 3.26 21.78 -10.26
C CYS A 166 4.60 21.27 -9.66
N LEU A 167 4.60 20.11 -9.01
CA LEU A 167 5.79 19.60 -8.34
C LEU A 167 6.73 18.94 -9.34
N SER A 168 7.97 19.40 -9.40
CA SER A 168 8.99 18.82 -10.26
C SER A 168 9.30 17.35 -9.96
N GLY A 169 9.01 16.89 -8.76
CA GLY A 169 9.13 15.50 -8.32
C GLY A 169 7.89 14.64 -8.54
N ASP A 170 6.86 15.17 -9.22
CA ASP A 170 5.63 14.42 -9.52
C ASP A 170 5.83 13.49 -10.72
N TYR A 171 6.73 12.55 -10.58
CA TYR A 171 6.98 11.49 -11.55
C TYR A 171 7.49 10.23 -10.84
N MET A 172 7.39 9.09 -11.54
CA MET A 172 7.94 7.83 -11.05
C MET A 172 8.50 7.04 -12.23
N GLY A 173 9.75 6.67 -12.12
CA GLY A 173 10.45 5.73 -12.99
C GLY A 173 10.29 5.91 -14.51
N ASP A 174 10.86 4.97 -15.24
CA ASP A 174 10.79 4.89 -16.70
C ASP A 174 10.24 3.51 -17.08
N TRP A 175 9.31 3.47 -18.05
CA TRP A 175 8.71 2.24 -18.58
C TRP A 175 8.91 2.13 -20.08
N SER A 176 9.14 0.92 -20.54
CA SER A 176 9.16 0.60 -21.96
C SER A 176 7.83 0.02 -22.41
N PHE A 177 7.41 0.41 -23.61
CA PHE A 177 6.17 -0.01 -24.26
C PHE A 177 6.51 -0.73 -25.58
N ASP A 178 5.58 -1.55 -26.07
CA ASP A 178 5.77 -2.25 -27.36
C ASP A 178 5.64 -1.30 -28.57
N LYS A 179 4.95 -0.17 -28.41
CA LYS A 179 4.82 0.90 -29.39
C LYS A 179 5.00 2.26 -28.75
N PRO A 180 5.38 3.30 -29.50
CA PRO A 180 5.40 4.66 -28.98
C PRO A 180 4.05 5.07 -28.40
N LEU A 181 4.11 5.83 -27.28
CA LEU A 181 2.92 6.45 -26.70
C LEU A 181 2.51 7.66 -27.53
N GLU A 182 1.21 7.90 -27.58
CA GLU A 182 0.59 9.08 -28.21
C GLU A 182 -0.31 9.80 -27.17
N ILE A 183 -0.54 11.09 -27.40
CA ILE A 183 -1.51 11.86 -26.60
C ILE A 183 -2.90 11.22 -26.79
N GLY A 184 -3.59 10.94 -25.69
CA GLY A 184 -4.86 10.23 -25.66
C GLY A 184 -4.74 8.75 -25.30
N ASP A 185 -3.54 8.17 -25.33
CA ASP A 185 -3.34 6.79 -24.87
C ASP A 185 -3.73 6.58 -23.44
N LYS A 186 -4.32 5.41 -23.15
CA LYS A 186 -4.73 5.03 -21.79
C LYS A 186 -3.66 4.18 -21.14
N LEU A 187 -3.28 4.56 -19.93
CA LEU A 187 -2.39 3.78 -19.07
C LEU A 187 -3.17 3.23 -17.88
N ILE A 188 -2.88 1.98 -17.54
CA ILE A 188 -3.51 1.27 -16.42
C ILE A 188 -2.43 0.94 -15.40
N PHE A 189 -2.43 1.65 -14.28
CA PHE A 189 -1.60 1.33 -13.14
C PHE A 189 -2.26 0.23 -12.33
N GLU A 190 -1.57 -0.91 -12.20
CA GLU A 190 -2.09 -2.08 -11.52
C GLU A 190 -2.09 -1.92 -9.99
N ASP A 191 -3.03 -2.60 -9.36
CA ASP A 191 -3.13 -2.70 -7.89
C ASP A 191 -3.27 -1.35 -7.16
N MET A 192 -3.97 -0.40 -7.80
CA MET A 192 -4.20 0.94 -7.29
C MET A 192 -5.56 1.06 -6.59
N ILE A 193 -5.74 0.34 -5.47
CA ILE A 193 -7.03 0.30 -4.76
C ILE A 193 -6.93 0.60 -3.26
N HIS A 194 -5.86 0.20 -2.59
CA HIS A 194 -5.78 0.34 -1.12
C HIS A 194 -5.53 1.80 -0.69
N TYR A 195 -4.28 2.12 -0.37
CA TYR A 195 -3.89 3.46 0.07
C TYR A 195 -3.97 4.49 -1.05
N THR A 196 -3.91 4.08 -2.30
CA THR A 196 -4.13 4.96 -3.46
C THR A 196 -5.54 5.55 -3.54
N ILE A 197 -6.55 4.91 -2.94
CA ILE A 197 -7.90 5.50 -2.83
C ILE A 197 -8.00 6.39 -1.60
N VAL A 198 -7.55 5.94 -0.43
CA VAL A 198 -7.79 6.64 0.85
C VAL A 198 -6.78 7.74 1.15
N LYS A 199 -5.63 7.77 0.49
CA LYS A 199 -4.60 8.80 0.65
C LYS A 199 -4.65 9.91 -0.41
N THR A 200 -5.57 9.87 -1.34
CA THR A 200 -5.67 10.88 -2.40
C THR A 200 -5.93 12.28 -1.84
N ASN A 201 -5.41 13.28 -2.52
CA ASN A 201 -5.62 14.68 -2.22
C ASN A 201 -5.89 15.47 -3.51
N MET A 202 -6.28 16.73 -3.38
CA MET A 202 -6.61 17.62 -4.48
C MET A 202 -5.63 18.81 -4.58
N PHE A 203 -4.36 18.58 -4.31
CA PHE A 203 -3.34 19.62 -4.44
C PHE A 203 -3.33 20.20 -5.86
N ASN A 204 -3.14 21.49 -5.99
CA ASN A 204 -3.29 22.29 -7.21
C ASN A 204 -4.72 22.29 -7.84
N GLY A 205 -5.74 21.84 -7.11
CA GLY A 205 -7.09 21.70 -7.66
C GLY A 205 -7.26 20.51 -8.59
N ILE A 206 -6.31 19.56 -8.59
CA ILE A 206 -6.43 18.32 -9.36
C ILE A 206 -7.53 17.47 -8.72
N PRO A 207 -8.61 17.12 -9.46
CA PRO A 207 -9.71 16.35 -8.88
C PRO A 207 -9.26 14.93 -8.51
N HIS A 208 -9.86 14.37 -7.46
CA HIS A 208 -9.70 12.95 -7.17
C HIS A 208 -10.11 12.09 -8.37
N PRO A 209 -9.46 10.94 -8.60
CA PRO A 209 -9.93 9.97 -9.57
C PRO A 209 -11.35 9.54 -9.25
N SER A 210 -12.19 9.42 -10.28
CA SER A 210 -13.54 8.88 -10.13
C SER A 210 -13.51 7.46 -9.63
N LEU A 211 -14.47 7.07 -8.80
CA LEU A 211 -14.61 5.71 -8.29
C LEU A 211 -15.64 4.95 -9.12
N ALA A 212 -15.24 3.82 -9.65
CA ALA A 212 -16.10 2.97 -10.46
C ALA A 212 -15.88 1.49 -10.12
N LEU A 213 -16.89 0.69 -10.40
CA LEU A 213 -16.83 -0.78 -10.37
C LEU A 213 -16.94 -1.33 -11.78
N TRP A 214 -16.00 -2.18 -12.15
CA TRP A 214 -16.14 -3.04 -13.33
C TRP A 214 -16.81 -4.34 -12.92
N SER A 215 -18.05 -4.54 -13.37
CA SER A 215 -18.84 -5.71 -13.00
C SER A 215 -18.40 -6.96 -13.75
N LYS A 216 -18.84 -8.14 -13.28
CA LYS A 216 -18.62 -9.42 -13.96
C LYS A 216 -19.31 -9.52 -15.34
N ASP A 217 -20.33 -8.69 -15.55
CA ASP A 217 -21.10 -8.61 -16.80
C ASP A 217 -20.55 -7.53 -17.73
N ASP A 218 -19.31 -7.13 -17.52
CA ASP A 218 -18.58 -6.15 -18.35
C ASP A 218 -19.24 -4.74 -18.34
N GLN A 219 -19.92 -4.40 -17.25
CA GLN A 219 -20.55 -3.09 -17.06
C GLN A 219 -19.68 -2.21 -16.16
N LEU A 220 -19.48 -0.96 -16.57
CA LEU A 220 -18.83 0.05 -15.74
C LEU A 220 -19.90 0.81 -14.95
N VAL A 221 -19.88 0.65 -13.63
CA VAL A 221 -20.80 1.35 -12.72
C VAL A 221 -20.02 2.46 -12.01
N MET A 222 -20.38 3.71 -12.30
CA MET A 222 -19.81 4.88 -11.64
C MET A 222 -20.41 5.05 -10.26
N TYR A 223 -19.59 4.99 -9.22
CA TYR A 223 -20.01 5.23 -7.84
C TYR A 223 -19.91 6.70 -7.46
N ARG A 224 -18.83 7.35 -7.86
CA ARG A 224 -18.61 8.76 -7.52
C ARG A 224 -17.68 9.40 -8.54
N THR A 225 -18.03 10.64 -8.89
CA THR A 225 -17.18 11.57 -9.61
C THR A 225 -16.85 12.74 -8.70
N PHE A 226 -15.70 13.36 -8.92
CA PHE A 226 -15.24 14.50 -8.14
C PHE A 226 -15.04 15.70 -9.07
N GLY A 227 -15.40 16.88 -8.60
CA GLY A 227 -15.33 18.12 -9.36
C GLY A 227 -14.86 19.29 -8.53
N TYR A 228 -15.02 20.50 -9.09
CA TYR A 228 -14.56 21.74 -8.45
C TYR A 228 -15.20 21.98 -7.08
N GLU A 229 -16.48 21.62 -6.88
CA GLU A 229 -17.16 21.81 -5.60
C GLU A 229 -16.54 20.95 -4.48
N ASP A 230 -16.04 19.76 -4.77
CA ASP A 230 -15.32 18.94 -3.79
C ASP A 230 -14.03 19.62 -3.31
N TYR A 231 -13.33 20.33 -4.22
CA TYR A 231 -12.15 21.11 -3.89
C TYR A 231 -12.50 22.38 -3.11
N LYS A 232 -13.45 23.15 -3.60
CA LYS A 232 -13.89 24.42 -3.02
C LYS A 232 -14.42 24.25 -1.59
N ASN A 233 -15.34 23.29 -1.38
CA ASN A 233 -15.98 23.06 -0.09
C ASN A 233 -15.01 22.60 1.01
N ARG A 234 -13.81 22.23 0.66
CA ARG A 234 -12.74 21.96 1.63
C ARG A 234 -12.06 23.25 2.12
N MET A 235 -12.15 24.32 1.36
CA MET A 235 -11.43 25.58 1.60
C MET A 235 -12.30 26.61 2.34
N ASP A 236 -13.60 26.39 2.43
CA ASP A 236 -14.60 27.27 3.07
C ASP A 236 -14.74 27.01 4.58
#